data_cafba7880ef3a89bc69be8e8f028b478
#
_entry.id   cafba7880ef3a89bc69be8e8f028b478
#
_cell.length_a   1.000
_cell.length_b   1.000
_cell.length_c   1.000
_cell.angle_alpha   90.00
_cell.angle_beta   90.00
_cell.angle_gamma   90.00
#
_symmetry.space_group_name_H-M   'P 1'
#
loop_
_entity.id
_entity.type
_entity.pdbx_description
1 polymer ?
#
loop_
_entity_poly.entity_id
_entity_poly.type
_entity_poly.pdbx_seq_one_letter_code
_entity_poly.pdbx_strand_id
1 'polypeptide(L)'
;DEKSKKKTKTKAQKAQDVEETEEPADDYSKLIAEINETTSKNKQNRETPKKKSIDDIVKTASEENAEKPNEEKTEPVPEFVVTEEDMQKEVKEYKLPSVDILKTVKHKSAKDVSDELKNNAELLVETLASFGVQAEITDISRGPTVTRYELKPASGVRISKITNLSDDIALNLAAVNVRIEAPIPGKAAVGIEIPNTVKNSVSMREVIDSADFNRQKSLLSAGLGKDIAGKTVFCDIAKMPHLLIAGTTGSGKSVCMNSIIVSILYRANPEEVKFLMIDPKKVEFSKYENIPHLLVPVVTDPRKASGALGWAVSEMLERYQKFSDTGVRDIEGYNRYVEKYEDMKPMPKIVICIDELADLMMAAPKEVEDSICRLAQMARAAGMHLVIATQRPSVDVITGLIKANISSRIALTVSSAIDSRTILDSSGAEKLLGMGDMLYSPIGSNKPLRVQGCYI
;
A
#
# COMPACT_ATOMS: atom_id res chain seq x y z
N ASP A 1 8.77 -14.97 -65.48
CA ASP A 1 8.73 -14.73 -64.01
C ASP A 1 7.76 -13.64 -63.61
N GLU A 2 6.52 -13.96 -63.95
CA GLU A 2 5.32 -13.12 -63.73
C GLU A 2 4.51 -13.58 -62.49
N LYS A 3 5.12 -13.83 -61.36
CA LYS A 3 4.38 -14.27 -60.16
C LYS A 3 4.74 -13.54 -58.87
N SER A 4 5.45 -12.39 -58.92
CA SER A 4 5.87 -11.66 -57.76
C SER A 4 5.28 -10.23 -57.63
N LYS A 5 4.31 -9.82 -58.45
CA LYS A 5 3.75 -8.44 -58.45
C LYS A 5 2.23 -8.35 -58.15
N LYS A 6 1.64 -9.31 -57.46
CA LYS A 6 0.18 -9.33 -57.17
C LYS A 6 -0.18 -9.51 -55.70
N LYS A 7 0.67 -9.08 -54.74
CA LYS A 7 0.36 -9.16 -53.30
C LYS A 7 0.56 -7.87 -52.52
N THR A 8 0.61 -6.71 -53.16
CA THR A 8 0.85 -5.42 -52.46
C THR A 8 -0.18 -4.35 -52.81
N LYS A 9 -1.39 -4.69 -53.20
CA LYS A 9 -2.46 -3.69 -53.50
C LYS A 9 -3.83 -4.03 -52.92
N THR A 10 -3.95 -4.68 -51.76
CA THR A 10 -5.23 -4.96 -51.14
C THR A 10 -5.22 -4.72 -49.60
N LYS A 11 -4.52 -3.66 -49.13
CA LYS A 11 -4.54 -3.28 -47.71
C LYS A 11 -4.65 -1.77 -47.47
N ALA A 12 -5.15 -1.03 -48.44
CA ALA A 12 -5.31 0.43 -48.34
C ALA A 12 -6.73 0.94 -48.68
N GLN A 13 -7.76 0.10 -48.49
CA GLN A 13 -9.17 0.50 -48.75
C GLN A 13 -10.14 -0.28 -47.85
N LYS A 14 -9.98 -0.12 -46.52
CA LYS A 14 -10.98 -0.51 -45.52
C LYS A 14 -10.76 0.30 -44.24
N ALA A 15 -10.87 1.61 -44.35
CA ALA A 15 -10.90 2.53 -43.22
C ALA A 15 -11.76 3.74 -43.62
N GLN A 16 -13.07 3.51 -43.78
CA GLN A 16 -14.13 4.50 -43.79
C GLN A 16 -15.43 3.70 -43.73
N ASP A 17 -16.22 4.02 -42.73
CA ASP A 17 -17.57 3.57 -42.38
C ASP A 17 -17.60 2.81 -41.06
N VAL A 18 -17.45 3.59 -39.97
CA VAL A 18 -18.10 3.26 -38.68
C VAL A 18 -19.10 4.38 -38.47
N GLU A 19 -20.36 4.11 -38.85
CA GLU A 19 -21.51 4.87 -38.44
C GLU A 19 -21.61 4.89 -36.92
N GLU A 20 -21.61 6.08 -36.32
CA GLU A 20 -22.06 6.34 -34.96
C GLU A 20 -23.56 5.99 -34.87
N THR A 21 -23.87 4.88 -34.24
CA THR A 21 -25.25 4.62 -33.77
C THR A 21 -25.41 5.26 -32.41
N GLU A 22 -26.01 6.44 -32.36
CA GLU A 22 -26.57 7.04 -31.16
C GLU A 22 -27.68 6.11 -30.62
N GLU A 23 -27.45 5.53 -29.41
CA GLU A 23 -28.53 4.89 -28.65
C GLU A 23 -29.43 5.95 -27.99
N PRO A 24 -30.77 5.75 -27.96
CA PRO A 24 -31.69 6.78 -27.52
C PRO A 24 -31.71 6.94 -26.00
N ALA A 25 -31.54 8.18 -25.55
CA ALA A 25 -31.49 8.63 -24.15
C ALA A 25 -32.89 8.79 -23.49
N ASP A 26 -33.91 8.00 -23.84
CA ASP A 26 -35.32 8.32 -23.46
C ASP A 26 -36.01 7.33 -22.51
N ASP A 27 -35.37 6.28 -22.00
CA ASP A 27 -36.11 5.27 -21.21
C ASP A 27 -36.00 5.47 -19.67
N TYR A 28 -35.19 6.38 -19.19
CA TYR A 28 -35.05 6.63 -17.74
C TYR A 28 -36.01 7.69 -17.19
N SER A 29 -36.55 8.56 -17.99
CA SER A 29 -37.47 9.61 -17.55
C SER A 29 -38.81 9.06 -17.04
N LYS A 30 -39.30 7.95 -17.60
CA LYS A 30 -40.53 7.26 -17.13
C LYS A 30 -40.29 6.57 -15.78
N LEU A 31 -39.14 5.95 -15.58
CA LEU A 31 -38.78 5.28 -14.34
C LEU A 31 -38.61 6.29 -13.18
N ILE A 32 -38.06 7.46 -13.46
CA ILE A 32 -37.91 8.55 -12.47
C ILE A 32 -39.30 9.13 -12.11
N ALA A 33 -40.23 9.23 -13.07
CA ALA A 33 -41.59 9.69 -12.81
C ALA A 33 -42.37 8.71 -11.90
N GLU A 34 -42.26 7.39 -12.11
CA GLU A 34 -42.88 6.35 -11.28
C GLU A 34 -42.34 6.32 -9.86
N ILE A 35 -41.01 6.52 -9.69
CA ILE A 35 -40.36 6.59 -8.36
C ILE A 35 -40.82 7.83 -7.60
N ASN A 36 -40.98 8.97 -8.27
CA ASN A 36 -41.44 10.21 -7.65
C ASN A 36 -42.92 10.18 -7.28
N GLU A 37 -43.78 9.48 -8.04
CA GLU A 37 -45.19 9.28 -7.71
C GLU A 37 -45.39 8.36 -6.49
N THR A 38 -44.60 7.30 -6.37
CA THR A 38 -44.63 6.38 -5.23
C THR A 38 -44.12 7.04 -3.95
N THR A 39 -43.15 7.94 -4.06
CA THR A 39 -42.58 8.68 -2.91
C THR A 39 -43.52 9.79 -2.43
N SER A 40 -44.34 10.35 -3.31
CA SER A 40 -45.36 11.40 -2.97
C SER A 40 -46.56 10.84 -2.23
N LYS A 41 -46.98 9.59 -2.52
CA LYS A 41 -48.11 8.92 -1.84
C LYS A 41 -47.78 8.46 -0.42
N ASN A 42 -46.51 8.30 -0.07
CA ASN A 42 -46.06 7.89 1.28
C ASN A 42 -45.80 9.07 2.24
N LYS A 43 -45.95 10.34 1.79
CA LYS A 43 -45.76 11.55 2.60
C LYS A 43 -47.00 12.03 3.35
N GLN A 44 -48.17 11.43 3.15
CA GLN A 44 -49.43 11.90 3.76
C GLN A 44 -49.85 11.25 5.09
N ASN A 45 -49.05 10.34 5.64
CA ASN A 45 -49.38 9.65 6.89
C ASN A 45 -48.22 9.53 7.87
N ARG A 46 -47.56 10.64 8.22
CA ARG A 46 -46.69 10.70 9.44
C ARG A 46 -46.79 12.08 10.07
N GLU A 47 -47.39 12.14 11.26
CA GLU A 47 -47.36 13.30 12.14
C GLU A 47 -45.94 13.68 12.49
N THR A 48 -45.59 14.96 12.32
CA THR A 48 -44.27 15.52 12.55
C THR A 48 -44.06 15.88 14.02
N PRO A 49 -43.00 15.42 14.69
CA PRO A 49 -42.58 16.05 15.95
C PRO A 49 -41.98 17.43 15.65
N LYS A 50 -42.37 18.42 16.44
CA LYS A 50 -41.94 19.84 16.35
C LYS A 50 -40.42 19.95 16.34
N LYS A 51 -39.86 20.45 15.24
CA LYS A 51 -38.44 20.85 15.15
C LYS A 51 -38.23 22.09 16.03
N LYS A 52 -37.31 22.01 17.01
CA LYS A 52 -36.71 23.19 17.63
C LYS A 52 -35.86 23.93 16.58
N SER A 53 -35.92 25.24 16.54
CA SER A 53 -35.20 26.05 15.56
C SER A 53 -33.69 26.00 15.83
N ILE A 54 -32.88 26.14 14.77
CA ILE A 54 -31.41 26.16 14.85
C ILE A 54 -30.92 27.31 15.73
N ASP A 55 -31.67 28.41 15.84
CA ASP A 55 -31.35 29.56 16.68
C ASP A 55 -31.43 29.27 18.18
N ASP A 56 -32.27 28.33 18.63
CA ASP A 56 -32.36 27.92 20.03
C ASP A 56 -31.18 26.98 20.44
N ILE A 57 -30.60 26.26 19.49
CA ILE A 57 -29.43 25.40 19.73
C ILE A 57 -28.13 26.21 19.80
N VAL A 58 -28.03 27.28 19.01
CA VAL A 58 -26.86 28.17 18.99
C VAL A 58 -26.78 29.04 20.28
N LYS A 59 -27.91 29.44 20.86
CA LYS A 59 -27.92 30.23 22.11
C LYS A 59 -27.54 29.43 23.37
N THR A 60 -27.85 28.11 23.37
CA THR A 60 -27.50 27.27 24.53
C THR A 60 -26.01 26.81 24.49
N ALA A 61 -25.38 26.81 23.31
CA ALA A 61 -23.95 26.46 23.16
C ALA A 61 -22.99 27.63 23.43
N SER A 62 -23.50 28.89 23.51
CA SER A 62 -22.66 30.08 23.71
C SER A 62 -22.55 30.51 25.17
N GLU A 63 -23.28 29.90 26.09
CA GLU A 63 -23.23 30.26 27.50
C GLU A 63 -22.46 29.27 28.40
N GLU A 64 -22.08 28.08 27.91
CA GLU A 64 -21.36 27.07 28.71
C GLU A 64 -19.86 26.92 28.43
N ASN A 65 -19.26 27.71 27.52
CA ASN A 65 -17.81 27.62 27.23
C ASN A 65 -17.15 29.00 27.15
N ALA A 66 -17.19 29.73 28.26
CA ALA A 66 -16.30 30.87 28.49
C ALA A 66 -15.16 30.50 29.46
N GLU A 67 -14.51 29.37 29.26
CA GLU A 67 -13.16 29.15 29.74
C GLU A 67 -12.19 29.62 28.66
N LYS A 68 -11.38 30.64 29.04
CA LYS A 68 -10.32 31.19 28.19
C LYS A 68 -9.39 30.03 27.74
N PRO A 69 -9.02 29.94 26.48
CA PRO A 69 -7.95 29.03 26.07
C PRO A 69 -6.68 29.44 26.82
N ASN A 70 -6.17 28.55 27.62
CA ASN A 70 -4.82 28.66 28.16
C ASN A 70 -3.90 28.63 26.92
N GLU A 71 -3.28 29.76 26.62
CA GLU A 71 -2.19 29.81 25.64
C GLU A 71 -1.04 29.00 26.24
N GLU A 72 -1.05 27.68 25.98
CA GLU A 72 0.17 26.90 26.07
C GLU A 72 1.16 27.55 25.11
N LYS A 73 2.18 28.20 25.68
CA LYS A 73 3.35 28.64 24.93
C LYS A 73 3.97 27.41 24.27
N THR A 74 3.62 27.16 23.04
CA THR A 74 4.35 26.23 22.20
C THR A 74 5.78 26.75 22.12
N GLU A 75 6.70 26.03 22.76
CA GLU A 75 8.12 26.26 22.57
C GLU A 75 8.41 26.15 21.07
N PRO A 76 9.22 27.07 20.51
CA PRO A 76 9.51 27.03 19.07
C PRO A 76 10.10 25.67 18.71
N VAL A 77 9.57 25.06 17.65
CA VAL A 77 10.10 23.82 17.08
C VAL A 77 11.58 24.07 16.73
N PRO A 78 12.50 23.22 17.19
CA PRO A 78 13.93 23.43 16.91
C PRO A 78 14.15 23.45 15.39
N GLU A 79 14.89 24.46 14.94
CA GLU A 79 15.22 24.64 13.53
C GLU A 79 16.01 23.43 13.03
N PHE A 80 15.46 22.74 12.03
CA PHE A 80 16.08 21.59 11.39
C PHE A 80 16.68 22.07 10.06
N VAL A 81 17.99 22.03 9.97
CA VAL A 81 18.72 22.52 8.80
C VAL A 81 19.40 21.34 8.11
N VAL A 82 19.19 21.22 6.81
CA VAL A 82 19.97 20.35 5.91
C VAL A 82 20.74 21.28 4.99
N THR A 83 22.04 21.13 4.93
CA THR A 83 22.89 21.98 4.11
C THR A 83 22.96 21.50 2.67
N GLU A 84 23.35 22.37 1.74
CA GLU A 84 23.64 21.94 0.36
C GLU A 84 24.76 20.91 0.29
N GLU A 85 25.71 20.95 1.23
CA GLU A 85 26.79 19.96 1.36
C GLU A 85 26.24 18.59 1.72
N ASP A 86 25.21 18.50 2.58
CA ASP A 86 24.54 17.23 2.92
C ASP A 86 23.84 16.64 1.71
N MET A 87 23.21 17.48 0.88
CA MET A 87 22.54 17.08 -0.36
C MET A 87 23.54 16.59 -1.43
N GLN A 88 24.73 17.18 -1.47
CA GLN A 88 25.74 16.98 -2.51
C GLN A 88 26.95 16.15 -2.05
N LYS A 89 26.85 15.43 -0.92
CA LYS A 89 27.94 14.57 -0.43
C LYS A 89 28.39 13.62 -1.54
N GLU A 90 29.52 13.94 -2.18
CA GLU A 90 30.12 13.08 -3.20
C GLU A 90 30.71 11.84 -2.52
N VAL A 91 30.25 10.68 -2.95
CA VAL A 91 30.84 9.41 -2.54
C VAL A 91 31.74 8.92 -3.66
N LYS A 92 33.04 9.14 -3.50
CA LYS A 92 34.03 8.65 -4.47
C LYS A 92 33.91 7.13 -4.57
N GLU A 93 33.66 6.62 -5.77
CA GLU A 93 33.63 5.19 -6.13
C GLU A 93 32.61 4.35 -5.31
N TYR A 94 31.32 4.76 -5.25
CA TYR A 94 30.29 3.90 -4.68
C TYR A 94 30.05 2.68 -5.58
N LYS A 95 30.08 1.47 -4.97
CA LYS A 95 29.73 0.21 -5.65
C LYS A 95 28.48 -0.39 -5.01
N LEU A 96 27.52 -0.75 -5.85
CA LEU A 96 26.31 -1.42 -5.37
C LEU A 96 26.69 -2.74 -4.63
N PRO A 97 25.95 -3.10 -3.58
CA PRO A 97 26.21 -4.32 -2.82
C PRO A 97 26.13 -5.57 -3.68
N SER A 98 27.03 -6.56 -3.47
CA SER A 98 26.93 -7.87 -4.12
C SER A 98 25.77 -8.68 -3.53
N VAL A 99 25.03 -9.40 -4.37
CA VAL A 99 23.95 -10.31 -3.95
C VAL A 99 24.48 -11.43 -3.05
N ASP A 100 25.78 -11.74 -3.11
CA ASP A 100 26.43 -12.79 -2.30
C ASP A 100 26.47 -12.49 -0.81
N ILE A 101 26.27 -11.23 -0.41
CA ILE A 101 26.15 -10.83 1.00
C ILE A 101 24.88 -11.41 1.62
N LEU A 102 23.82 -11.62 0.80
CA LEU A 102 22.54 -12.11 1.26
C LEU A 102 22.56 -13.64 1.42
N LYS A 103 21.96 -14.10 2.51
CA LYS A 103 21.89 -15.54 2.84
C LYS A 103 20.96 -16.29 1.88
N THR A 104 21.37 -17.52 1.51
CA THR A 104 20.50 -18.46 0.79
C THR A 104 19.65 -19.25 1.76
N VAL A 105 18.38 -19.44 1.47
CA VAL A 105 17.48 -20.32 2.24
C VAL A 105 17.27 -21.62 1.48
N LYS A 106 17.45 -22.76 2.20
CA LYS A 106 17.14 -24.08 1.63
C LYS A 106 15.67 -24.40 1.84
N HIS A 107 14.92 -24.63 0.77
CA HIS A 107 13.52 -25.08 0.85
C HIS A 107 13.45 -26.56 1.20
N LYS A 108 12.47 -26.94 2.04
CA LYS A 108 12.23 -28.34 2.38
C LYS A 108 11.55 -29.09 1.21
N SER A 109 11.84 -30.40 1.10
CA SER A 109 11.46 -31.26 -0.02
C SER A 109 9.95 -31.46 -0.21
N ALA A 110 9.54 -31.67 -1.46
CA ALA A 110 8.15 -31.67 -1.95
C ALA A 110 7.35 -32.96 -1.74
N LYS A 111 7.92 -34.04 -1.16
CA LYS A 111 7.23 -35.35 -1.10
C LYS A 111 6.00 -35.40 -0.16
N ASP A 112 6.06 -34.68 0.98
CA ASP A 112 4.94 -34.67 1.95
C ASP A 112 3.81 -33.70 1.56
N VAL A 113 4.00 -32.95 0.50
CA VAL A 113 3.13 -31.82 0.09
C VAL A 113 1.88 -32.32 -0.63
N SER A 114 1.99 -33.36 -1.46
CA SER A 114 0.85 -33.83 -2.27
C SER A 114 -0.26 -34.41 -1.41
N ASP A 115 0.12 -35.17 -0.38
CA ASP A 115 -0.84 -35.80 0.54
C ASP A 115 -1.54 -34.76 1.42
N GLU A 116 -0.78 -33.74 1.90
CA GLU A 116 -1.35 -32.59 2.63
C GLU A 116 -2.40 -31.85 1.78
N LEU A 117 -2.08 -31.55 0.52
CA LEU A 117 -2.98 -30.84 -0.38
C LEU A 117 -4.28 -31.62 -0.62
N LYS A 118 -4.16 -32.93 -0.86
CA LYS A 118 -5.31 -33.79 -1.11
C LYS A 118 -6.19 -33.95 0.13
N ASN A 119 -5.60 -34.24 1.29
CA ASN A 119 -6.32 -34.40 2.55
C ASN A 119 -7.07 -33.13 2.94
N ASN A 120 -6.41 -31.97 2.83
CA ASN A 120 -7.05 -30.68 3.13
C ASN A 120 -8.18 -30.36 2.12
N ALA A 121 -8.03 -30.72 0.85
CA ALA A 121 -9.05 -30.53 -0.17
C ALA A 121 -10.31 -31.37 0.13
N GLU A 122 -10.12 -32.67 0.44
CA GLU A 122 -11.22 -33.58 0.78
C GLU A 122 -11.95 -33.13 2.05
N LEU A 123 -11.21 -32.83 3.11
CA LEU A 123 -11.76 -32.37 4.39
C LEU A 123 -12.48 -31.01 4.25
N LEU A 124 -11.97 -30.11 3.41
CA LEU A 124 -12.62 -28.82 3.14
C LEU A 124 -13.99 -28.99 2.46
N VAL A 125 -14.06 -29.85 1.43
CA VAL A 125 -15.32 -30.12 0.71
C VAL A 125 -16.32 -30.82 1.63
N GLU A 126 -15.88 -31.79 2.44
CA GLU A 126 -16.69 -32.48 3.42
C GLU A 126 -17.23 -31.53 4.50
N THR A 127 -16.36 -30.64 5.02
CA THR A 127 -16.76 -29.62 5.99
C THR A 127 -17.85 -28.71 5.41
N LEU A 128 -17.66 -28.20 4.20
CA LEU A 128 -18.66 -27.34 3.56
C LEU A 128 -19.98 -28.08 3.32
N ALA A 129 -19.92 -29.35 2.89
CA ALA A 129 -21.11 -30.18 2.67
C ALA A 129 -21.88 -30.42 3.98
N SER A 130 -21.22 -30.62 5.12
CA SER A 130 -21.87 -30.80 6.43
C SER A 130 -22.67 -29.57 6.85
N PHE A 131 -22.25 -28.37 6.45
CA PHE A 131 -23.01 -27.12 6.64
C PHE A 131 -24.00 -26.82 5.49
N GLY A 132 -24.25 -27.80 4.61
CA GLY A 132 -25.18 -27.69 3.51
C GLY A 132 -24.72 -26.70 2.41
N VAL A 133 -23.42 -26.61 2.21
CA VAL A 133 -22.76 -25.87 1.12
C VAL A 133 -22.12 -26.87 0.17
N GLN A 134 -22.71 -27.05 -1.01
CA GLN A 134 -22.09 -27.84 -2.07
C GLN A 134 -21.16 -26.97 -2.89
N ALA A 135 -19.92 -27.39 -3.08
CA ALA A 135 -18.91 -26.71 -3.84
C ALA A 135 -17.92 -27.72 -4.44
N GLU A 136 -17.35 -27.37 -5.58
CA GLU A 136 -16.31 -28.14 -6.28
C GLU A 136 -15.00 -27.35 -6.26
N ILE A 137 -13.87 -28.03 -6.01
CA ILE A 137 -12.55 -27.43 -6.13
C ILE A 137 -12.20 -27.34 -7.61
N THR A 138 -11.89 -26.12 -8.06
CA THR A 138 -11.54 -25.83 -9.46
C THR A 138 -10.05 -25.64 -9.66
N ASP A 139 -9.32 -25.18 -8.62
CA ASP A 139 -7.87 -24.93 -8.69
C ASP A 139 -7.26 -24.94 -7.29
N ILE A 140 -5.97 -25.25 -7.20
CA ILE A 140 -5.19 -25.22 -5.96
C ILE A 140 -3.89 -24.48 -6.23
N SER A 141 -3.66 -23.38 -5.52
CA SER A 141 -2.43 -22.60 -5.61
C SER A 141 -1.69 -22.65 -4.27
N ARG A 142 -0.47 -23.20 -4.29
CA ARG A 142 0.37 -23.28 -3.08
C ARG A 142 1.40 -22.17 -3.04
N GLY A 143 1.29 -21.30 -2.07
CA GLY A 143 2.27 -20.27 -1.76
C GLY A 143 3.27 -20.69 -0.67
N PRO A 144 4.15 -19.77 -0.26
CA PRO A 144 5.17 -20.05 0.75
C PRO A 144 4.59 -20.45 2.11
N THR A 145 3.52 -19.81 2.55
CA THR A 145 2.95 -19.95 3.90
C THR A 145 1.50 -20.42 3.92
N VAL A 146 0.79 -20.23 2.81
CA VAL A 146 -0.63 -20.62 2.69
C VAL A 146 -0.87 -21.31 1.35
N THR A 147 -1.88 -22.18 1.34
CA THR A 147 -2.44 -22.76 0.12
C THR A 147 -3.83 -22.21 -0.10
N ARG A 148 -4.13 -21.74 -1.30
CA ARG A 148 -5.47 -21.31 -1.72
C ARG A 148 -6.15 -22.45 -2.46
N TYR A 149 -7.33 -22.83 -1.97
CA TYR A 149 -8.27 -23.70 -2.67
C TYR A 149 -9.35 -22.85 -3.33
N GLU A 150 -9.43 -22.87 -4.65
CA GLU A 150 -10.47 -22.18 -5.39
C GLU A 150 -11.68 -23.09 -5.55
N LEU A 151 -12.83 -22.62 -5.08
CA LEU A 151 -14.07 -23.39 -5.11
C LEU A 151 -15.13 -22.69 -5.92
N LYS A 152 -15.85 -23.47 -6.71
CA LYS A 152 -17.07 -23.06 -7.39
C LYS A 152 -18.29 -23.54 -6.62
N PRO A 153 -19.02 -22.66 -5.92
CA PRO A 153 -20.24 -23.02 -5.24
C PRO A 153 -21.33 -23.50 -6.21
N ALA A 154 -22.17 -24.43 -5.79
CA ALA A 154 -23.35 -24.84 -6.56
C ALA A 154 -24.32 -23.65 -6.71
N SER A 155 -25.15 -23.72 -7.77
CA SER A 155 -26.16 -22.69 -8.05
C SER A 155 -27.11 -22.50 -6.86
N GLY A 156 -27.36 -21.22 -6.49
CA GLY A 156 -28.23 -20.87 -5.35
C GLY A 156 -27.51 -20.76 -4.00
N VAL A 157 -26.24 -21.13 -3.91
CA VAL A 157 -25.46 -20.92 -2.66
C VAL A 157 -25.07 -19.45 -2.53
N ARG A 158 -25.47 -18.82 -1.42
CA ARG A 158 -25.09 -17.43 -1.12
C ARG A 158 -23.64 -17.39 -0.64
N ILE A 159 -22.86 -16.43 -1.17
CA ILE A 159 -21.45 -16.20 -0.78
C ILE A 159 -21.29 -16.02 0.74
N SER A 160 -22.21 -15.25 1.36
CA SER A 160 -22.20 -15.02 2.80
C SER A 160 -22.30 -16.32 3.64
N LYS A 161 -22.95 -17.36 3.10
CA LYS A 161 -23.00 -18.67 3.78
C LYS A 161 -21.61 -19.31 3.87
N ILE A 162 -20.75 -19.09 2.87
CA ILE A 162 -19.38 -19.60 2.85
C ILE A 162 -18.46 -18.72 3.71
N THR A 163 -18.55 -17.40 3.55
CA THR A 163 -17.65 -16.49 4.29
C THR A 163 -17.85 -16.53 5.79
N ASN A 164 -19.05 -16.87 6.27
CA ASN A 164 -19.35 -17.00 7.69
C ASN A 164 -18.82 -18.31 8.31
N LEU A 165 -18.42 -19.29 7.50
CA LEU A 165 -17.87 -20.56 7.96
C LEU A 165 -16.36 -20.55 8.18
N SER A 166 -15.70 -19.38 8.15
CA SER A 166 -14.23 -19.29 8.25
C SER A 166 -13.69 -19.94 9.52
N ASP A 167 -14.39 -19.78 10.64
CA ASP A 167 -13.97 -20.29 11.95
C ASP A 167 -14.32 -21.78 12.11
N ASP A 168 -15.45 -22.22 11.55
CA ASP A 168 -15.84 -23.64 11.50
C ASP A 168 -14.87 -24.46 10.62
N ILE A 169 -14.46 -23.87 9.47
CA ILE A 169 -13.45 -24.48 8.58
C ILE A 169 -12.10 -24.55 9.29
N ALA A 170 -11.70 -23.48 9.98
CA ALA A 170 -10.45 -23.44 10.72
C ALA A 170 -10.43 -24.52 11.82
N LEU A 171 -11.53 -24.70 12.55
CA LEU A 171 -11.68 -25.73 13.59
C LEU A 171 -11.53 -27.15 12.99
N ASN A 172 -12.27 -27.46 11.93
CA ASN A 172 -12.24 -28.79 11.31
C ASN A 172 -10.89 -29.15 10.69
N LEU A 173 -10.18 -28.15 10.13
CA LEU A 173 -8.84 -28.33 9.55
C LEU A 173 -7.71 -28.20 10.58
N ALA A 174 -8.02 -28.00 11.87
CA ALA A 174 -7.07 -27.69 12.94
C ALA A 174 -6.10 -26.54 12.55
N ALA A 175 -6.58 -25.57 11.77
CA ALA A 175 -5.82 -24.44 11.31
C ALA A 175 -5.94 -23.24 12.27
N VAL A 176 -4.88 -22.46 12.43
CA VAL A 176 -4.87 -21.29 13.33
C VAL A 176 -5.88 -20.24 12.86
N ASN A 177 -5.90 -19.97 11.55
CA ASN A 177 -6.82 -19.02 10.91
C ASN A 177 -7.08 -19.48 9.47
N VAL A 178 -8.28 -19.24 8.98
CA VAL A 178 -8.65 -19.41 7.56
C VAL A 178 -9.16 -18.09 7.04
N ARG A 179 -8.61 -17.64 5.90
CA ARG A 179 -9.09 -16.43 5.21
C ARG A 179 -9.88 -16.84 3.98
N ILE A 180 -11.04 -16.22 3.79
CA ILE A 180 -11.90 -16.48 2.63
C ILE A 180 -11.94 -15.21 1.76
N GLU A 181 -11.54 -15.36 0.50
CA GLU A 181 -11.65 -14.32 -0.52
C GLU A 181 -12.82 -14.61 -1.46
N ALA A 182 -13.87 -13.83 -1.35
CA ALA A 182 -15.11 -14.09 -2.08
C ALA A 182 -15.76 -12.80 -2.62
N PRO A 183 -15.92 -12.68 -3.94
CA PRO A 183 -15.38 -13.53 -5.00
C PRO A 183 -13.88 -13.28 -5.25
N ILE A 184 -13.19 -14.23 -5.88
CA ILE A 184 -11.82 -14.00 -6.39
C ILE A 184 -11.90 -12.98 -7.54
N PRO A 185 -11.02 -11.95 -7.61
CA PRO A 185 -11.01 -11.00 -8.70
C PRO A 185 -10.88 -11.68 -10.08
N GLY A 186 -11.82 -11.37 -10.98
CA GLY A 186 -11.82 -11.91 -12.33
C GLY A 186 -12.25 -13.38 -12.48
N LYS A 187 -12.63 -14.07 -11.37
CA LYS A 187 -13.09 -15.47 -11.39
C LYS A 187 -14.46 -15.63 -10.71
N ALA A 188 -15.31 -16.49 -11.26
CA ALA A 188 -16.57 -16.88 -10.61
C ALA A 188 -16.33 -17.98 -9.55
N ALA A 189 -15.42 -17.74 -8.63
CA ALA A 189 -14.97 -18.68 -7.62
C ALA A 189 -14.73 -18.00 -6.26
N VAL A 190 -14.70 -18.81 -5.21
CA VAL A 190 -14.35 -18.42 -3.84
C VAL A 190 -13.01 -19.04 -3.51
N GLY A 191 -12.05 -18.25 -3.02
CA GLY A 191 -10.75 -18.72 -2.56
C GLY A 191 -10.76 -18.92 -1.05
N ILE A 192 -10.41 -20.12 -0.60
CA ILE A 192 -10.20 -20.44 0.82
C ILE A 192 -8.71 -20.67 1.03
N GLU A 193 -8.12 -19.81 1.85
CA GLU A 193 -6.68 -19.78 2.12
C GLU A 193 -6.40 -20.47 3.46
N ILE A 194 -5.73 -21.62 3.38
CA ILE A 194 -5.41 -22.49 4.53
C ILE A 194 -3.90 -22.40 4.78
N PRO A 195 -3.46 -22.20 6.04
CA PRO A 195 -2.05 -22.20 6.38
C PRO A 195 -1.37 -23.54 6.06
N ASN A 196 -0.18 -23.49 5.45
CA ASN A 196 0.62 -24.69 5.24
C ASN A 196 1.15 -25.24 6.57
N THR A 197 1.17 -26.54 6.72
CA THR A 197 1.81 -27.21 7.87
C THR A 197 3.32 -26.91 7.87
N VAL A 198 3.95 -26.97 6.71
CA VAL A 198 5.35 -26.59 6.52
C VAL A 198 5.41 -25.24 5.80
N LYS A 199 5.77 -24.19 6.54
CA LYS A 199 5.95 -22.84 6.00
C LYS A 199 7.37 -22.68 5.45
N ASN A 200 7.48 -22.08 4.27
CA ASN A 200 8.74 -21.72 3.66
C ASN A 200 8.97 -20.21 3.81
N SER A 201 10.15 -19.84 4.32
CA SER A 201 10.56 -18.44 4.36
C SER A 201 10.93 -17.96 2.96
N VAL A 202 10.54 -16.75 2.62
CA VAL A 202 10.98 -16.07 1.39
C VAL A 202 12.23 -15.29 1.73
N SER A 203 13.36 -15.55 1.07
CA SER A 203 14.59 -14.80 1.32
C SER A 203 14.67 -13.55 0.45
N MET A 204 15.27 -12.49 0.99
CA MET A 204 15.56 -11.28 0.22
C MET A 204 16.46 -11.58 -0.99
N ARG A 205 17.41 -12.53 -0.84
CA ARG A 205 18.25 -12.99 -1.95
C ARG A 205 17.45 -13.51 -3.14
N GLU A 206 16.43 -14.34 -2.90
CA GLU A 206 15.58 -14.86 -3.98
C GLU A 206 14.83 -13.75 -4.73
N VAL A 207 14.48 -12.68 -4.03
CA VAL A 207 13.77 -11.55 -4.60
C VAL A 207 14.72 -10.68 -5.43
N ILE A 208 15.90 -10.33 -4.89
CA ILE A 208 16.88 -9.47 -5.57
C ILE A 208 17.57 -10.19 -6.74
N ASP A 209 17.86 -11.47 -6.60
CA ASP A 209 18.49 -12.30 -7.65
C ASP A 209 17.52 -12.70 -8.76
N SER A 210 16.24 -12.34 -8.63
CA SER A 210 15.23 -12.71 -9.63
C SER A 210 15.36 -11.88 -10.91
N ALA A 211 15.09 -12.55 -12.06
CA ALA A 211 15.02 -11.86 -13.34
C ALA A 211 13.98 -10.73 -13.36
N ASP A 212 12.92 -10.86 -12.55
CA ASP A 212 11.87 -9.86 -12.44
C ASP A 212 12.34 -8.61 -11.71
N PHE A 213 13.22 -8.74 -10.69
CA PHE A 213 13.86 -7.60 -10.04
C PHE A 213 14.72 -6.83 -11.04
N ASN A 214 15.53 -7.53 -11.84
CA ASN A 214 16.42 -6.90 -12.82
C ASN A 214 15.65 -6.20 -13.97
N ARG A 215 14.43 -6.64 -14.27
CA ARG A 215 13.56 -5.99 -15.27
C ARG A 215 12.91 -4.68 -14.78
N GLN A 216 12.88 -4.44 -13.47
CA GLN A 216 12.31 -3.20 -12.94
C GLN A 216 13.20 -2.01 -13.34
N LYS A 217 12.63 -1.00 -13.99
CA LYS A 217 13.37 0.18 -14.44
C LYS A 217 13.49 1.27 -13.38
N SER A 218 12.56 1.30 -12.43
CA SER A 218 12.52 2.33 -11.39
C SER A 218 13.55 2.06 -10.31
N LEU A 219 14.33 3.07 -9.94
CA LEU A 219 15.28 3.03 -8.82
C LEU A 219 14.57 2.81 -7.47
N LEU A 220 13.30 3.19 -7.37
CA LEU A 220 12.48 3.06 -6.17
C LEU A 220 11.55 1.83 -6.21
N SER A 221 11.83 0.84 -7.08
CA SER A 221 11.12 -0.43 -7.09
C SER A 221 11.70 -1.35 -6.03
N ALA A 222 10.89 -1.74 -5.06
CA ALA A 222 11.27 -2.59 -3.95
C ALA A 222 10.55 -3.94 -4.00
N GLY A 223 11.29 -5.01 -3.66
CA GLY A 223 10.73 -6.34 -3.53
C GLY A 223 10.00 -6.51 -2.21
N LEU A 224 8.72 -6.86 -2.24
CA LEU A 224 7.95 -7.13 -1.02
C LEU A 224 8.07 -8.59 -0.59
N GLY A 225 8.07 -9.53 -1.53
CA GLY A 225 8.06 -10.96 -1.25
C GLY A 225 7.39 -11.76 -2.35
N LYS A 226 6.65 -12.81 -2.00
CA LYS A 226 5.93 -13.68 -2.93
C LYS A 226 4.44 -13.73 -2.63
N ASP A 227 3.62 -13.76 -3.68
CA ASP A 227 2.19 -13.98 -3.56
C ASP A 227 1.85 -15.46 -3.27
N ILE A 228 0.55 -15.76 -3.19
CA ILE A 228 0.04 -17.12 -2.95
C ILE A 228 0.26 -18.09 -4.11
N ALA A 229 0.66 -17.60 -5.28
CA ALA A 229 1.08 -18.43 -6.41
C ALA A 229 2.62 -18.59 -6.48
N GLY A 230 3.36 -18.03 -5.52
CA GLY A 230 4.81 -18.05 -5.47
C GLY A 230 5.48 -17.03 -6.39
N LYS A 231 4.72 -16.14 -7.03
CA LYS A 231 5.25 -15.08 -7.89
C LYS A 231 5.81 -13.93 -7.06
N THR A 232 6.95 -13.40 -7.45
CA THR A 232 7.55 -12.23 -6.79
C THR A 232 6.68 -10.98 -6.96
N VAL A 233 6.46 -10.26 -5.87
CA VAL A 233 5.68 -9.03 -5.81
C VAL A 233 6.60 -7.86 -5.52
N PHE A 234 6.44 -6.80 -6.30
CA PHE A 234 7.18 -5.54 -6.16
C PHE A 234 6.23 -4.39 -5.85
N CYS A 235 6.74 -3.42 -5.10
CA CYS A 235 6.14 -2.10 -5.00
C CYS A 235 7.07 -1.07 -5.63
N ASP A 236 6.54 -0.21 -6.50
CA ASP A 236 7.29 0.88 -7.12
C ASP A 236 6.86 2.20 -6.47
N ILE A 237 7.69 2.70 -5.53
CA ILE A 237 7.38 3.91 -4.76
C ILE A 237 7.31 5.15 -5.66
N ALA A 238 8.00 5.17 -6.79
CA ALA A 238 7.88 6.28 -7.74
C ALA A 238 6.49 6.34 -8.41
N LYS A 239 5.88 5.17 -8.67
CA LYS A 239 4.51 5.08 -9.22
C LYS A 239 3.43 5.24 -8.16
N MET A 240 3.69 4.69 -6.98
CA MET A 240 2.84 4.81 -5.79
C MET A 240 3.50 5.81 -4.83
N PRO A 241 3.34 7.11 -5.04
CA PRO A 241 4.26 8.13 -4.48
C PRO A 241 4.50 7.99 -2.98
N HIS A 242 3.57 7.42 -2.25
CA HIS A 242 3.64 7.26 -0.79
C HIS A 242 3.07 5.92 -0.39
N LEU A 243 3.60 5.35 0.69
CA LEU A 243 3.23 4.03 1.22
C LEU A 243 3.01 4.10 2.73
N LEU A 244 1.88 3.58 3.19
CA LEU A 244 1.57 3.37 4.60
C LEU A 244 1.71 1.89 4.94
N ILE A 245 2.44 1.56 6.00
CA ILE A 245 2.65 0.20 6.50
C ILE A 245 2.18 0.13 7.94
N ALA A 246 1.22 -0.72 8.25
CA ALA A 246 0.73 -0.85 9.62
C ALA A 246 0.55 -2.31 10.03
N GLY A 247 0.75 -2.59 11.32
CA GLY A 247 0.60 -3.91 11.90
C GLY A 247 1.11 -3.96 13.35
N THR A 248 0.67 -4.94 14.12
CA THR A 248 1.05 -5.09 15.53
C THR A 248 2.54 -5.47 15.69
N THR A 249 3.04 -5.36 16.91
CA THR A 249 4.40 -5.81 17.26
C THR A 249 4.58 -7.29 16.89
N GLY A 250 5.68 -7.64 16.27
CA GLY A 250 5.95 -9.02 15.81
C GLY A 250 5.26 -9.40 14.49
N SER A 251 4.46 -8.53 13.89
CA SER A 251 3.80 -8.80 12.60
C SER A 251 4.78 -8.87 11.41
N GLY A 252 5.98 -8.29 11.54
CA GLY A 252 6.99 -8.19 10.47
C GLY A 252 7.13 -6.79 9.86
N LYS A 253 6.57 -5.74 10.51
CA LYS A 253 6.61 -4.34 10.04
C LYS A 253 8.03 -3.86 9.75
N SER A 254 8.94 -4.01 10.69
CA SER A 254 10.33 -3.58 10.55
C SER A 254 11.07 -4.35 9.45
N VAL A 255 10.78 -5.65 9.31
CA VAL A 255 11.34 -6.46 8.22
C VAL A 255 10.84 -5.99 6.87
N CYS A 256 9.55 -5.65 6.74
CA CYS A 256 8.98 -5.08 5.51
C CYS A 256 9.63 -3.73 5.16
N MET A 257 9.81 -2.83 6.14
CA MET A 257 10.54 -1.57 5.95
C MET A 257 11.98 -1.81 5.48
N ASN A 258 12.69 -2.71 6.15
CA ASN A 258 14.06 -3.09 5.78
C ASN A 258 14.12 -3.67 4.37
N SER A 259 13.16 -4.50 3.95
CA SER A 259 13.10 -5.04 2.60
C SER A 259 12.99 -3.94 1.54
N ILE A 260 12.22 -2.89 1.82
CA ILE A 260 12.07 -1.73 0.92
C ILE A 260 13.39 -0.96 0.84
N ILE A 261 13.99 -0.60 1.99
CA ILE A 261 15.24 0.15 2.06
C ILE A 261 16.36 -0.62 1.35
N VAL A 262 16.54 -1.90 1.69
CA VAL A 262 17.59 -2.75 1.09
C VAL A 262 17.36 -2.92 -0.41
N SER A 263 16.13 -3.07 -0.89
CA SER A 263 15.86 -3.13 -2.34
C SER A 263 16.37 -1.88 -3.07
N ILE A 264 16.17 -0.70 -2.48
CA ILE A 264 16.65 0.57 -3.04
C ILE A 264 18.18 0.64 -2.99
N LEU A 265 18.82 0.22 -1.89
CA LEU A 265 20.28 0.19 -1.75
C LEU A 265 20.96 -0.76 -2.77
N TYR A 266 20.27 -1.81 -3.22
CA TYR A 266 20.76 -2.70 -4.27
C TYR A 266 20.56 -2.15 -5.69
N ARG A 267 19.97 -0.97 -5.84
CA ARG A 267 19.53 -0.45 -7.13
C ARG A 267 19.99 0.97 -7.43
N ALA A 268 20.13 1.79 -6.42
CA ALA A 268 20.41 3.22 -6.56
C ALA A 268 21.72 3.62 -5.89
N ASN A 269 22.44 4.53 -6.53
CA ASN A 269 23.60 5.18 -5.94
C ASN A 269 23.18 6.32 -4.99
N PRO A 270 24.06 6.76 -4.07
CA PRO A 270 23.77 7.85 -3.15
C PRO A 270 23.47 9.20 -3.82
N GLU A 271 23.92 9.39 -5.06
CA GLU A 271 23.65 10.60 -5.87
C GLU A 271 22.26 10.55 -6.53
N GLU A 272 21.69 9.36 -6.70
CA GLU A 272 20.38 9.15 -7.33
C GLU A 272 19.25 9.14 -6.31
N VAL A 273 19.51 8.57 -5.09
CA VAL A 273 18.51 8.42 -4.03
C VAL A 273 19.14 8.73 -2.68
N LYS A 274 18.48 9.59 -1.92
CA LYS A 274 18.79 9.90 -0.53
C LYS A 274 17.67 9.47 0.40
N PHE A 275 18.01 9.13 1.63
CA PHE A 275 17.06 8.82 2.69
C PHE A 275 17.05 9.90 3.77
N LEU A 276 15.84 10.30 4.18
CA LEU A 276 15.58 10.98 5.44
C LEU A 276 14.91 9.96 6.36
N MET A 277 15.62 9.49 7.39
CA MET A 277 15.14 8.44 8.29
C MET A 277 14.75 9.01 9.64
N ILE A 278 13.54 8.68 10.11
CA ILE A 278 12.97 9.13 11.39
C ILE A 278 12.66 7.88 12.23
N ASP A 279 13.37 7.71 13.35
CA ASP A 279 13.24 6.58 14.28
C ASP A 279 13.26 7.07 15.73
N PRO A 280 12.10 7.44 16.30
CA PRO A 280 12.01 7.93 17.68
C PRO A 280 12.52 6.93 18.74
N LYS A 281 12.48 5.65 18.42
CA LYS A 281 12.86 4.57 19.34
C LYS A 281 14.34 4.18 19.27
N LYS A 282 15.07 4.64 18.27
CA LYS A 282 16.50 4.30 18.01
C LYS A 282 16.77 2.79 17.88
N VAL A 283 15.85 2.04 17.30
CA VAL A 283 15.94 0.58 17.22
C VAL A 283 16.12 0.11 15.79
N GLU A 284 15.24 0.53 14.90
CA GLU A 284 15.10 -0.09 13.57
C GLU A 284 16.10 0.51 12.56
N PHE A 285 16.30 1.83 12.58
CA PHE A 285 17.18 2.51 11.62
C PHE A 285 18.59 2.75 12.11
N SER A 286 18.95 2.39 13.34
CA SER A 286 20.31 2.49 13.86
C SER A 286 21.35 1.73 13.00
N LYS A 287 20.93 0.68 12.28
CA LYS A 287 21.77 -0.09 11.37
C LYS A 287 22.17 0.67 10.11
N TYR A 288 21.45 1.72 9.78
CA TYR A 288 21.68 2.56 8.60
C TYR A 288 22.48 3.83 8.90
N GLU A 289 22.87 4.06 10.16
CA GLU A 289 23.82 5.12 10.49
C GLU A 289 25.07 4.99 9.63
N ASN A 290 25.54 6.09 9.09
CA ASN A 290 26.72 6.17 8.24
C ASN A 290 26.61 5.56 6.83
N ILE A 291 25.44 5.11 6.35
CA ILE A 291 25.33 4.79 4.93
C ILE A 291 25.39 6.09 4.10
N PRO A 292 26.04 6.06 2.93
CA PRO A 292 26.23 7.27 2.12
C PRO A 292 24.91 7.82 1.53
N HIS A 293 23.84 7.04 1.56
CA HIS A 293 22.50 7.46 1.14
C HIS A 293 21.77 8.31 2.19
N LEU A 294 22.22 8.34 3.44
CA LEU A 294 21.59 9.21 4.44
C LEU A 294 21.85 10.69 4.11
N LEU A 295 20.78 11.45 4.12
CA LEU A 295 20.82 12.89 3.94
C LEU A 295 21.43 13.56 5.19
N VAL A 296 20.93 13.15 6.35
CA VAL A 296 21.38 13.56 7.68
C VAL A 296 21.38 12.34 8.60
N PRO A 297 22.05 12.37 9.76
CA PRO A 297 21.93 11.31 10.76
C PRO A 297 20.47 10.99 11.08
N VAL A 298 20.17 9.75 11.46
CA VAL A 298 18.81 9.32 11.77
C VAL A 298 18.18 10.23 12.83
N VAL A 299 17.03 10.80 12.50
CA VAL A 299 16.30 11.72 13.41
C VAL A 299 15.59 10.92 14.48
N THR A 300 15.99 11.10 15.74
CA THR A 300 15.50 10.28 16.85
C THR A 300 14.63 11.04 17.85
N ASP A 301 14.64 12.37 17.81
CA ASP A 301 13.79 13.21 18.65
C ASP A 301 12.48 13.54 17.93
N PRO A 302 11.30 13.27 18.52
CA PRO A 302 10.01 13.50 17.86
C PRO A 302 9.74 14.98 17.51
N ARG A 303 10.27 15.95 18.29
CA ARG A 303 10.13 17.38 17.97
C ARG A 303 11.02 17.76 16.78
N LYS A 304 12.26 17.24 16.74
CA LYS A 304 13.14 17.41 15.59
C LYS A 304 12.56 16.72 14.33
N ALA A 305 11.85 15.60 14.50
CA ALA A 305 11.17 14.93 13.41
C ALA A 305 10.09 15.80 12.75
N SER A 306 9.31 16.57 13.54
CA SER A 306 8.38 17.57 13.00
C SER A 306 9.12 18.65 12.20
N GLY A 307 10.27 19.15 12.70
CA GLY A 307 11.14 20.08 11.97
C GLY A 307 11.68 19.48 10.67
N ALA A 308 12.09 18.19 10.67
CA ALA A 308 12.57 17.49 9.49
C ALA A 308 11.49 17.33 8.41
N LEU A 309 10.24 17.08 8.80
CA LEU A 309 9.10 17.07 7.87
C LEU A 309 8.79 18.46 7.33
N GLY A 310 8.89 19.49 8.17
CA GLY A 310 8.78 20.90 7.76
C GLY A 310 9.87 21.28 6.74
N TRP A 311 11.12 20.88 6.99
CA TRP A 311 12.20 21.03 6.02
C TRP A 311 11.88 20.33 4.69
N ALA A 312 11.39 19.11 4.73
CA ALA A 312 11.04 18.36 3.52
C ALA A 312 9.94 19.08 2.70
N VAL A 313 9.00 19.77 3.36
CA VAL A 313 8.02 20.61 2.67
C VAL A 313 8.70 21.82 2.02
N SER A 314 9.65 22.48 2.69
CA SER A 314 10.40 23.61 2.13
C SER A 314 11.25 23.18 0.93
N GLU A 315 11.99 22.07 1.03
CA GLU A 315 12.76 21.48 -0.08
C GLU A 315 11.87 21.16 -1.28
N MET A 316 10.69 20.61 -1.04
CA MET A 316 9.71 20.37 -2.11
C MET A 316 9.33 21.64 -2.84
N LEU A 317 9.06 22.73 -2.11
CA LEU A 317 8.70 24.02 -2.70
C LEU A 317 9.87 24.66 -3.46
N GLU A 318 11.11 24.53 -2.95
CA GLU A 318 12.31 24.98 -3.65
C GLU A 318 12.53 24.22 -4.96
N ARG A 319 12.27 22.91 -4.98
CA ARG A 319 12.33 22.12 -6.22
C ARG A 319 11.30 22.60 -7.23
N TYR A 320 10.08 22.90 -6.80
CA TYR A 320 9.07 23.50 -7.69
C TYR A 320 9.48 24.85 -8.24
N GLN A 321 10.14 25.68 -7.44
CA GLN A 321 10.69 26.95 -7.93
C GLN A 321 11.73 26.70 -9.02
N LYS A 322 12.68 25.79 -8.80
CA LYS A 322 13.70 25.41 -9.80
C LYS A 322 13.08 24.82 -11.07
N PHE A 323 11.98 24.06 -10.96
CA PHE A 323 11.24 23.55 -12.13
C PHE A 323 10.59 24.69 -12.92
N SER A 324 10.01 25.67 -12.21
CA SER A 324 9.44 26.86 -12.84
C SER A 324 10.49 27.68 -13.60
N ASP A 325 11.64 27.91 -12.97
CA ASP A 325 12.74 28.71 -13.54
C ASP A 325 13.36 28.04 -14.79
N THR A 326 13.35 26.71 -14.84
CA THR A 326 13.88 25.92 -15.97
C THR A 326 12.81 25.49 -16.98
N GLY A 327 11.52 25.77 -16.70
CA GLY A 327 10.42 25.42 -17.58
C GLY A 327 10.12 23.92 -17.68
N VAL A 328 10.52 23.13 -16.66
CA VAL A 328 10.27 21.69 -16.58
C VAL A 328 9.12 21.39 -15.61
N ARG A 329 8.61 20.15 -15.60
CA ARG A 329 7.42 19.77 -14.80
C ARG A 329 7.72 18.89 -13.60
N ASP A 330 8.83 18.19 -13.62
CA ASP A 330 9.19 17.17 -12.64
C ASP A 330 10.71 16.99 -12.54
N ILE A 331 11.13 16.22 -11.55
CA ILE A 331 12.55 15.94 -11.27
C ILE A 331 13.25 15.23 -12.44
N GLU A 332 12.59 14.34 -13.17
CA GLU A 332 13.16 13.68 -14.33
C GLU A 332 13.42 14.69 -15.47
N GLY A 333 12.49 15.64 -15.67
CA GLY A 333 12.65 16.75 -16.59
C GLY A 333 13.80 17.65 -16.19
N TYR A 334 13.89 18.00 -14.91
CA TYR A 334 14.97 18.82 -14.37
C TYR A 334 16.33 18.14 -14.52
N ASN A 335 16.48 16.88 -14.12
CA ASN A 335 17.74 16.17 -14.23
C ASN A 335 18.20 16.04 -15.68
N ARG A 336 17.31 15.79 -16.64
CA ARG A 336 17.64 15.82 -18.08
C ARG A 336 17.99 17.22 -18.60
N TYR A 337 17.43 18.27 -18.02
CA TYR A 337 17.78 19.65 -18.37
C TYR A 337 19.20 19.97 -17.92
N VAL A 338 19.53 19.62 -16.68
CA VAL A 338 20.83 19.86 -16.03
C VAL A 338 21.98 19.15 -16.74
N GLU A 339 21.76 17.94 -17.33
CA GLU A 339 22.78 17.22 -18.11
C GLU A 339 23.41 18.04 -19.26
N LYS A 340 22.76 19.14 -19.65
CA LYS A 340 23.23 20.02 -20.71
C LYS A 340 24.12 21.16 -20.21
N TYR A 341 24.27 21.31 -18.89
CA TYR A 341 24.98 22.42 -18.26
C TYR A 341 25.97 21.91 -17.23
N GLU A 342 27.25 22.22 -17.37
CA GLU A 342 28.34 21.74 -16.49
C GLU A 342 28.26 22.32 -15.07
N ASP A 343 27.67 23.50 -14.91
CA ASP A 343 27.59 24.22 -13.63
C ASP A 343 26.39 23.78 -12.77
N MET A 344 25.52 22.90 -13.28
CA MET A 344 24.30 22.46 -12.58
C MET A 344 24.42 20.97 -12.22
N LYS A 345 23.91 20.60 -11.04
CA LYS A 345 23.91 19.21 -10.57
C LYS A 345 22.51 18.62 -10.58
N PRO A 346 22.35 17.32 -10.91
CA PRO A 346 21.07 16.63 -10.80
C PRO A 346 20.61 16.54 -9.34
N MET A 347 19.31 16.53 -9.11
CA MET A 347 18.72 16.35 -7.80
C MET A 347 18.49 14.87 -7.52
N PRO A 348 18.86 14.37 -6.34
CA PRO A 348 18.48 13.02 -5.91
C PRO A 348 16.98 12.96 -5.61
N LYS A 349 16.40 11.78 -5.79
CA LYS A 349 15.10 11.45 -5.17
C LYS A 349 15.30 11.31 -3.67
N ILE A 350 14.29 11.70 -2.88
CA ILE A 350 14.35 11.62 -1.42
C ILE A 350 13.26 10.65 -0.95
N VAL A 351 13.65 9.61 -0.22
CA VAL A 351 12.73 8.69 0.44
C VAL A 351 12.72 9.00 1.93
N ILE A 352 11.57 9.46 2.42
CA ILE A 352 11.36 9.83 3.83
C ILE A 352 10.75 8.61 4.53
N CYS A 353 11.53 7.95 5.40
CA CYS A 353 11.13 6.77 6.14
C CYS A 353 10.79 7.13 7.58
N ILE A 354 9.56 6.79 8.02
CA ILE A 354 9.10 6.98 9.40
C ILE A 354 8.81 5.61 9.99
N ASP A 355 9.56 5.18 11.02
CA ASP A 355 9.34 3.87 11.66
C ASP A 355 8.07 3.82 12.50
N GLU A 356 7.77 4.87 13.26
CA GLU A 356 6.58 4.89 14.12
C GLU A 356 5.89 6.26 14.07
N LEU A 357 4.85 6.35 13.24
CA LEU A 357 4.05 7.57 13.11
C LEU A 357 3.36 7.95 14.43
N ALA A 358 2.92 6.97 15.22
CA ALA A 358 2.20 7.23 16.45
C ALA A 358 2.99 8.09 17.45
N ASP A 359 4.30 7.90 17.52
CA ASP A 359 5.16 8.66 18.43
C ASP A 359 5.29 10.14 17.99
N LEU A 360 5.28 10.40 16.70
CA LEU A 360 5.26 11.76 16.14
C LEU A 360 3.91 12.43 16.37
N MET A 361 2.82 11.71 16.14
CA MET A 361 1.45 12.20 16.34
C MET A 361 1.15 12.51 17.82
N MET A 362 1.84 11.86 18.75
CA MET A 362 1.75 12.18 20.18
C MET A 362 2.53 13.45 20.56
N ALA A 363 3.60 13.78 19.84
CA ALA A 363 4.48 14.91 20.16
C ALA A 363 4.04 16.22 19.50
N ALA A 364 3.62 16.17 18.23
CA ALA A 364 3.27 17.32 17.41
C ALA A 364 2.21 16.94 16.35
N PRO A 365 0.98 16.58 16.76
CA PRO A 365 0.00 15.96 15.87
C PRO A 365 -0.35 16.84 14.66
N LYS A 366 -0.57 18.12 14.88
CA LYS A 366 -1.02 19.04 13.83
C LYS A 366 0.06 19.33 12.80
N GLU A 367 1.26 19.63 13.26
CA GLU A 367 2.41 19.94 12.39
C GLU A 367 2.83 18.75 11.57
N VAL A 368 2.80 17.55 12.18
CA VAL A 368 3.14 16.28 11.52
C VAL A 368 2.08 15.93 10.47
N GLU A 369 0.79 16.00 10.82
CA GLU A 369 -0.30 15.72 9.88
C GLU A 369 -0.28 16.68 8.69
N ASP A 370 -0.16 18.00 8.94
CA ASP A 370 -0.11 19.02 7.90
C ASP A 370 1.07 18.80 6.95
N SER A 371 2.26 18.50 7.48
CA SER A 371 3.46 18.24 6.67
C SER A 371 3.31 16.97 5.82
N ILE A 372 2.83 15.88 6.42
CA ILE A 372 2.58 14.62 5.71
C ILE A 372 1.54 14.84 4.60
N CYS A 373 0.45 15.55 4.87
CA CYS A 373 -0.59 15.80 3.88
C CYS A 373 -0.08 16.65 2.71
N ARG A 374 0.71 17.70 2.97
CA ARG A 374 1.33 18.54 1.92
C ARG A 374 2.29 17.73 1.05
N LEU A 375 3.18 16.96 1.67
CA LEU A 375 4.09 16.07 0.94
C LEU A 375 3.31 15.04 0.13
N ALA A 376 2.31 14.39 0.71
CA ALA A 376 1.52 13.38 0.02
C ALA A 376 0.75 13.92 -1.20
N GLN A 377 0.35 15.18 -1.17
CA GLN A 377 -0.35 15.83 -2.29
C GLN A 377 0.58 16.28 -3.41
N MET A 378 1.78 16.74 -3.09
CA MET A 378 2.61 17.48 -4.05
C MET A 378 3.99 16.88 -4.30
N ALA A 379 4.54 16.07 -3.40
CA ALA A 379 5.95 15.68 -3.45
C ALA A 379 6.33 14.74 -4.61
N ARG A 380 5.37 14.09 -5.27
CA ARG A 380 5.61 13.13 -6.35
C ARG A 380 6.44 13.72 -7.49
N ALA A 381 6.05 14.89 -8.01
CA ALA A 381 6.77 15.54 -9.10
C ALA A 381 8.16 16.06 -8.66
N ALA A 382 8.30 16.43 -7.38
CA ALA A 382 9.56 16.82 -6.79
C ALA A 382 10.51 15.63 -6.50
N GLY A 383 10.09 14.39 -6.76
CA GLY A 383 10.87 13.18 -6.51
C GLY A 383 11.03 12.87 -5.02
N MET A 384 10.06 13.26 -4.19
CA MET A 384 10.08 13.01 -2.76
C MET A 384 8.95 12.07 -2.36
N HIS A 385 9.25 11.06 -1.56
CA HIS A 385 8.37 9.92 -1.33
C HIS A 385 8.33 9.57 0.15
N LEU A 386 7.13 9.32 0.67
CA LEU A 386 6.90 8.92 2.06
C LEU A 386 6.75 7.41 2.16
N VAL A 387 7.47 6.78 3.08
CA VAL A 387 7.25 5.41 3.54
C VAL A 387 7.01 5.47 5.05
N ILE A 388 5.76 5.43 5.44
CA ILE A 388 5.33 5.67 6.82
C ILE A 388 4.89 4.35 7.44
N ALA A 389 5.43 4.04 8.62
CA ALA A 389 5.03 2.86 9.36
C ALA A 389 4.44 3.20 10.73
N THR A 390 3.57 2.32 11.25
CA THR A 390 3.04 2.40 12.61
C THR A 390 2.64 1.04 13.16
N GLN A 391 2.83 0.86 14.46
CA GLN A 391 2.32 -0.30 15.21
C GLN A 391 0.96 -0.04 15.84
N ARG A 392 0.45 1.20 15.78
CA ARG A 392 -0.83 1.63 16.34
C ARG A 392 -1.81 1.99 15.22
N PRO A 393 -2.57 1.03 14.69
CA PRO A 393 -3.52 1.27 13.61
C PRO A 393 -4.84 1.88 14.14
N SER A 394 -4.74 2.97 14.91
CA SER A 394 -5.89 3.71 15.43
C SER A 394 -6.22 4.91 14.52
N VAL A 395 -7.45 5.41 14.60
CA VAL A 395 -7.91 6.56 13.81
C VAL A 395 -7.23 7.87 14.19
N ASP A 396 -6.68 7.95 15.41
CA ASP A 396 -5.92 9.11 15.89
C ASP A 396 -4.53 9.18 15.26
N VAL A 397 -4.00 8.04 14.80
CA VAL A 397 -2.69 7.94 14.15
C VAL A 397 -2.86 7.90 12.64
N ILE A 398 -3.73 7.03 12.13
CA ILE A 398 -4.07 6.91 10.71
C ILE A 398 -5.34 7.70 10.46
N THR A 399 -5.20 9.03 10.44
CA THR A 399 -6.35 9.93 10.31
C THR A 399 -6.99 9.85 8.94
N GLY A 400 -8.21 10.39 8.84
CA GLY A 400 -8.92 10.46 7.56
C GLY A 400 -8.16 11.27 6.50
N LEU A 401 -7.41 12.32 6.91
CA LEU A 401 -6.60 13.15 6.02
C LEU A 401 -5.38 12.39 5.49
N ILE A 402 -4.66 11.67 6.34
CA ILE A 402 -3.53 10.81 5.95
C ILE A 402 -4.02 9.73 4.97
N LYS A 403 -5.14 9.06 5.28
CA LYS A 403 -5.71 8.02 4.40
C LYS A 403 -6.16 8.53 3.04
N ALA A 404 -6.71 9.74 2.97
CA ALA A 404 -7.14 10.37 1.72
C ALA A 404 -5.96 10.66 0.78
N ASN A 405 -4.78 10.95 1.35
CA ASN A 405 -3.60 11.33 0.59
C ASN A 405 -2.62 10.17 0.34
N ILE A 406 -2.60 9.13 1.21
CA ILE A 406 -1.77 7.94 1.04
C ILE A 406 -2.65 6.74 0.67
N SER A 407 -2.78 6.50 -0.63
CA SER A 407 -3.67 5.48 -1.18
C SER A 407 -3.05 4.08 -1.20
N SER A 408 -1.71 3.95 -1.26
CA SER A 408 -1.04 2.65 -1.26
C SER A 408 -0.73 2.22 0.16
N ARG A 409 -1.16 1.01 0.53
CA ARG A 409 -1.12 0.56 1.91
C ARG A 409 -0.71 -0.90 2.02
N ILE A 410 0.01 -1.20 3.09
CA ILE A 410 0.34 -2.56 3.51
C ILE A 410 -0.21 -2.75 4.94
N ALA A 411 -1.08 -3.72 5.11
CA ALA A 411 -1.48 -4.19 6.43
C ALA A 411 -0.79 -5.53 6.71
N LEU A 412 0.01 -5.56 7.74
CA LEU A 412 0.47 -6.80 8.36
C LEU A 412 -0.59 -7.27 9.37
N THR A 413 -0.30 -8.35 10.12
CA THR A 413 -1.23 -8.87 11.11
C THR A 413 -1.64 -7.81 12.12
N VAL A 414 -2.93 -7.71 12.38
CA VAL A 414 -3.55 -6.82 13.37
C VAL A 414 -4.44 -7.61 14.32
N SER A 415 -4.81 -6.99 15.45
CA SER A 415 -5.56 -7.66 16.51
C SER A 415 -7.06 -7.78 16.21
N SER A 416 -7.61 -6.88 15.40
CA SER A 416 -9.05 -6.83 15.13
C SER A 416 -9.39 -6.47 13.69
N ALA A 417 -10.61 -6.82 13.28
CA ALA A 417 -11.17 -6.39 11.99
C ALA A 417 -11.37 -4.85 11.92
N ILE A 418 -11.45 -4.17 13.07
CA ILE A 418 -11.54 -2.71 13.14
C ILE A 418 -10.19 -2.11 12.72
N ASP A 419 -9.09 -2.64 13.25
CA ASP A 419 -7.74 -2.20 12.89
C ASP A 419 -7.47 -2.43 11.41
N SER A 420 -7.90 -3.60 10.87
CA SER A 420 -7.79 -3.88 9.44
C SER A 420 -8.53 -2.84 8.59
N ARG A 421 -9.76 -2.47 8.98
CA ARG A 421 -10.52 -1.41 8.29
C ARG A 421 -9.89 -0.03 8.45
N THR A 422 -9.27 0.26 9.57
CA THR A 422 -8.54 1.52 9.77
C THR A 422 -7.41 1.66 8.76
N ILE A 423 -6.71 0.57 8.43
CA ILE A 423 -5.60 0.58 7.47
C ILE A 423 -6.12 0.49 6.03
N LEU A 424 -6.91 -0.56 5.71
CA LEU A 424 -7.23 -0.98 4.34
C LEU A 424 -8.64 -0.61 3.86
N ASP A 425 -9.46 0.00 4.72
CA ASP A 425 -10.90 0.19 4.49
C ASP A 425 -11.67 -1.15 4.32
N SER A 426 -11.02 -2.27 4.60
CA SER A 426 -11.57 -3.63 4.51
C SER A 426 -11.04 -4.52 5.63
N SER A 427 -11.78 -5.56 5.99
CA SER A 427 -11.34 -6.61 6.92
C SER A 427 -10.41 -7.61 6.20
N GLY A 428 -9.67 -8.40 6.99
CA GLY A 428 -8.85 -9.51 6.52
C GLY A 428 -7.43 -9.54 7.06
N ALA A 429 -6.88 -8.41 7.51
CA ALA A 429 -5.54 -8.39 8.11
C ALA A 429 -5.50 -9.06 9.49
N GLU A 430 -6.64 -9.16 10.18
CA GLU A 430 -6.80 -9.92 11.44
C GLU A 430 -6.71 -11.44 11.25
N LYS A 431 -6.82 -11.91 10.01
CA LYS A 431 -6.70 -13.34 9.65
C LYS A 431 -5.31 -13.73 9.12
N LEU A 432 -4.36 -12.78 9.12
CA LEU A 432 -2.99 -13.02 8.71
C LEU A 432 -2.19 -13.81 9.76
N LEU A 433 -1.13 -14.50 9.31
CA LEU A 433 -0.36 -15.43 10.12
C LEU A 433 0.79 -14.78 10.92
N GLY A 434 1.06 -13.47 10.68
CA GLY A 434 2.24 -12.80 11.24
C GLY A 434 3.52 -13.08 10.46
N MET A 435 4.67 -12.66 11.00
CA MET A 435 6.00 -12.90 10.42
C MET A 435 6.13 -12.48 8.96
N GLY A 436 5.58 -11.32 8.61
CA GLY A 436 5.66 -10.77 7.26
C GLY A 436 4.51 -11.17 6.33
N ASP A 437 3.54 -11.96 6.79
CA ASP A 437 2.30 -12.19 6.05
C ASP A 437 1.50 -10.88 6.00
N MET A 438 1.21 -10.37 4.81
CA MET A 438 0.65 -9.04 4.62
C MET A 438 -0.45 -9.01 3.57
N LEU A 439 -1.29 -7.99 3.67
CA LEU A 439 -2.21 -7.56 2.62
C LEU A 439 -1.69 -6.26 2.01
N TYR A 440 -1.31 -6.30 0.75
CA TYR A 440 -0.81 -5.18 -0.02
C TYR A 440 -1.91 -4.62 -0.93
N SER A 441 -2.23 -3.35 -0.75
CA SER A 441 -3.22 -2.59 -1.51
C SER A 441 -2.52 -1.45 -2.26
N PRO A 442 -2.05 -1.66 -3.49
CA PRO A 442 -1.50 -0.58 -4.31
C PRO A 442 -2.61 0.34 -4.81
N ILE A 443 -2.24 1.58 -5.12
CA ILE A 443 -3.15 2.55 -5.75
C ILE A 443 -3.80 1.96 -7.00
N GLY A 444 -5.12 2.15 -7.15
CA GLY A 444 -5.90 1.63 -8.27
C GLY A 444 -6.32 0.15 -8.16
N SER A 445 -5.94 -0.54 -7.09
CA SER A 445 -6.42 -1.91 -6.84
C SER A 445 -7.74 -1.88 -6.06
N ASN A 446 -8.70 -2.67 -6.51
CA ASN A 446 -10.00 -2.80 -5.83
C ASN A 446 -9.96 -3.79 -4.65
N LYS A 447 -8.95 -4.64 -4.58
CA LYS A 447 -8.77 -5.63 -3.51
C LYS A 447 -7.29 -5.76 -3.15
N PRO A 448 -6.97 -5.94 -1.87
CA PRO A 448 -5.59 -6.17 -1.45
C PRO A 448 -5.10 -7.56 -1.91
N LEU A 449 -3.83 -7.62 -2.30
CA LEU A 449 -3.10 -8.84 -2.63
C LEU A 449 -2.44 -9.39 -1.37
N ARG A 450 -2.59 -10.70 -1.10
CA ARG A 450 -1.85 -11.34 -0.01
C ARG A 450 -0.43 -11.66 -0.45
N VAL A 451 0.54 -11.27 0.34
CA VAL A 451 1.96 -11.43 0.06
C VAL A 451 2.66 -11.95 1.31
N GLN A 452 3.49 -12.98 1.16
CA GLN A 452 4.46 -13.35 2.19
C GLN A 452 5.70 -12.49 2.02
N GLY A 453 5.98 -11.64 2.99
CA GLY A 453 7.12 -10.74 3.00
C GLY A 453 8.45 -11.50 2.98
N CYS A 454 9.45 -10.93 2.29
CA CYS A 454 10.78 -11.48 2.30
C CYS A 454 11.53 -11.08 3.58
N TYR A 455 12.47 -11.95 3.97
CA TYR A 455 13.33 -11.82 5.15
C TYR A 455 14.78 -11.60 4.72
N ILE A 456 15.48 -10.70 5.43
CA ILE A 456 16.88 -10.32 5.20
C ILE A 456 17.79 -11.07 6.17
#